data_585ea78f412727923887ab8da63cb5a8
#
_entry.id   585ea78f412727923887ab8da63cb5a8
#
_cell.length_a   1.000
_cell.length_b   1.000
_cell.length_c   1.000
_cell.angle_alpha   90.00
_cell.angle_beta   90.00
_cell.angle_gamma   90.00
#
_symmetry.space_group_name_H-M   'P 1'
#
loop_
_entity.id
_entity.type
_entity.pdbx_description
1 polymer ?
#
loop_
_entity_poly.entity_id
_entity_poly.type
_entity_poly.pdbx_seq_one_letter_code
_entity_poly.pdbx_strand_id
1 'polypeptide(L)'
;MAELKNIEISDSAVRSAEALDELQDLQGEKMTLNMGPSHPATHGVLRLSLELDGEIISKADPEIGYLHRGDEKIAENMTYNQFIPYTDRLDYLAPLANNVAYALAVEKLLGVDDKLPERCKFIRVICCELARVSAHLLGLGAFAMDVGALTVFLHTFNEREKIYNLIEALTGARFTTTYTRIGGLSRDLPEGWTEELSKFTKEVSEAIEEADKLLTRNKIFIDRTKGVGVITREEAIDFGLTGPNLRGSNIEYDLRKAHPYLVYDQLDFDIPYGEVGDCYDRYLIRMEEMRQSVRILDQCIAKLPNGPVNLDDGKIVMPHKQKVLSSMEELIHQFMLVTQGQNAPAGEVYFGAENPKGELGFYIFSKGG
;
A
#
# COMPACT_ATOMS: atom_id res chain seq x y z
N MET A 1 17.36 -21.92 15.15
CA MET A 1 18.84 -22.01 15.11
C MET A 1 19.21 -22.37 13.67
N ALA A 2 19.61 -21.36 12.88
CA ALA A 2 20.06 -21.64 11.52
C ALA A 2 21.43 -22.29 11.55
N GLU A 3 21.57 -23.47 10.98
CA GLU A 3 22.86 -24.12 10.80
C GLU A 3 23.68 -23.35 9.77
N LEU A 4 24.80 -22.79 10.22
CA LEU A 4 25.81 -22.22 9.34
C LEU A 4 26.36 -23.34 8.43
N LYS A 5 26.13 -23.22 7.12
CA LYS A 5 26.79 -24.08 6.14
C LYS A 5 28.30 -23.94 6.28
N ASN A 6 28.98 -25.07 6.51
CA ASN A 6 30.42 -25.12 6.52
C ASN A 6 30.99 -24.67 5.17
N ILE A 7 31.64 -23.52 5.17
CA ILE A 7 32.49 -23.07 4.06
C ILE A 7 33.84 -23.77 4.26
N GLU A 8 34.29 -24.57 3.29
CA GLU A 8 35.64 -25.06 3.26
C GLU A 8 36.63 -23.89 3.10
N ILE A 9 37.28 -23.55 4.20
CA ILE A 9 38.27 -22.48 4.26
C ILE A 9 39.63 -23.06 3.87
N SER A 10 40.31 -22.42 2.92
CA SER A 10 41.68 -22.84 2.52
C SER A 10 42.68 -22.67 3.67
N ASP A 11 43.74 -23.49 3.70
CA ASP A 11 44.80 -23.46 4.75
C ASP A 11 45.40 -22.05 4.97
N SER A 12 45.39 -21.18 3.96
CA SER A 12 45.82 -19.80 4.10
C SER A 12 44.82 -18.94 4.89
N ALA A 13 43.51 -19.26 4.84
CA ALA A 13 42.50 -18.59 5.61
C ALA A 13 42.43 -19.09 7.06
N VAL A 14 42.80 -20.33 7.32
CA VAL A 14 42.94 -20.89 8.68
C VAL A 14 44.08 -20.19 9.43
N ARG A 15 45.23 -19.97 8.78
CA ARG A 15 46.35 -19.22 9.38
C ARG A 15 46.02 -17.73 9.63
N SER A 16 45.19 -17.15 8.81
CA SER A 16 44.68 -15.81 9.08
C SER A 16 43.59 -15.79 10.16
N ALA A 17 42.87 -16.87 10.37
CA ALA A 17 41.93 -17.01 11.49
C ALA A 17 42.65 -17.24 12.83
N GLU A 18 43.75 -18.02 12.84
CA GLU A 18 44.62 -18.16 14.02
C GLU A 18 45.33 -16.84 14.38
N ALA A 19 45.74 -16.05 13.37
CA ALA A 19 46.27 -14.71 13.58
C ALA A 19 45.20 -13.69 14.02
N LEU A 20 43.94 -13.92 13.67
CA LEU A 20 42.78 -13.15 14.15
C LEU A 20 42.39 -13.55 15.59
N ASP A 21 42.60 -14.80 15.99
CA ASP A 21 42.39 -15.24 17.38
C ASP A 21 43.45 -14.65 18.34
N GLU A 22 44.69 -14.42 17.89
CA GLU A 22 45.68 -13.64 18.65
C GLU A 22 45.35 -12.13 18.71
N LEU A 23 44.50 -11.63 17.78
CA LEU A 23 43.95 -10.26 17.82
C LEU A 23 42.66 -10.14 18.66
N GLN A 24 42.11 -11.28 19.14
CA GLN A 24 40.93 -11.31 20.03
C GLN A 24 41.20 -10.75 21.44
N ASP A 25 42.44 -10.50 21.83
CA ASP A 25 42.75 -9.73 23.05
C ASP A 25 42.50 -8.20 22.90
N LEU A 26 42.21 -7.74 21.70
CA LEU A 26 41.53 -6.46 21.46
C LEU A 26 40.03 -6.71 21.40
N GLN A 27 39.41 -7.12 22.51
CA GLN A 27 37.96 -7.03 22.68
C GLN A 27 37.61 -5.55 22.57
N GLY A 28 37.34 -5.12 21.35
CA GLY A 28 36.78 -3.80 21.10
C GLY A 28 35.51 -3.67 21.93
N GLU A 29 35.39 -2.62 22.71
CA GLU A 29 34.16 -2.37 23.46
C GLU A 29 33.01 -2.39 22.45
N LYS A 30 32.07 -3.34 22.61
CA LYS A 30 30.86 -3.38 21.81
C LYS A 30 30.14 -2.07 21.99
N MET A 31 29.90 -1.39 20.90
CA MET A 31 29.20 -0.11 20.91
C MET A 31 27.72 -0.29 20.60
N THR A 32 26.87 0.30 21.40
CA THR A 32 25.43 0.37 21.06
C THR A 32 25.15 1.67 20.34
N LEU A 33 24.68 1.59 19.10
CA LEU A 33 24.26 2.70 18.28
C LEU A 33 22.74 2.73 18.13
N ASN A 34 22.11 3.86 18.48
CA ASN A 34 20.70 4.09 18.20
C ASN A 34 20.55 4.87 16.89
N MET A 35 19.99 4.23 15.86
CA MET A 35 19.71 4.83 14.57
C MET A 35 18.21 5.10 14.45
N GLY A 36 17.83 6.38 14.41
CA GLY A 36 16.42 6.81 14.37
C GLY A 36 15.83 7.13 15.75
N PRO A 37 14.55 7.52 15.83
CA PRO A 37 13.57 7.60 14.72
C PRO A 37 13.82 8.77 13.74
N SER A 38 14.52 9.84 14.16
CA SER A 38 14.83 10.99 13.28
C SER A 38 16.16 10.74 12.56
N HIS A 39 16.15 9.84 11.59
CA HIS A 39 17.33 9.49 10.79
C HIS A 39 16.92 9.23 9.33
N PRO A 40 17.69 9.70 8.32
CA PRO A 40 17.33 9.51 6.91
C PRO A 40 17.15 8.05 6.51
N ALA A 41 18.00 7.13 6.99
CA ALA A 41 17.94 5.70 6.67
C ALA A 41 16.78 4.95 7.33
N THR A 42 16.09 5.54 8.31
CA THR A 42 14.93 4.95 8.99
C THR A 42 13.61 5.59 8.58
N HIS A 43 13.62 6.42 7.55
CA HIS A 43 12.45 7.12 7.02
C HIS A 43 11.67 7.95 8.08
N GLY A 44 12.38 8.35 9.16
CA GLY A 44 11.87 9.24 10.19
C GLY A 44 10.98 8.61 11.27
N VAL A 45 10.64 7.33 11.19
CA VAL A 45 9.68 6.67 12.10
C VAL A 45 10.14 5.36 12.70
N LEU A 46 11.23 4.77 12.23
CA LEU A 46 11.79 3.53 12.75
C LEU A 46 13.04 3.84 13.60
N ARG A 47 13.13 3.23 14.77
CA ARG A 47 14.37 3.20 15.55
C ARG A 47 14.97 1.82 15.46
N LEU A 48 16.28 1.79 15.17
CA LEU A 48 17.09 0.58 15.20
C LEU A 48 18.12 0.71 16.32
N SER A 49 18.08 -0.19 17.29
CA SER A 49 19.14 -0.34 18.28
C SER A 49 20.14 -1.36 17.75
N LEU A 50 21.34 -0.90 17.42
CA LEU A 50 22.38 -1.71 16.81
C LEU A 50 23.49 -1.99 17.83
N GLU A 51 23.91 -3.23 17.96
CA GLU A 51 25.16 -3.57 18.61
C GLU A 51 26.25 -3.74 17.55
N LEU A 52 27.30 -2.94 17.66
CA LEU A 52 28.40 -2.91 16.71
C LEU A 52 29.65 -3.51 17.35
N ASP A 53 30.36 -4.32 16.58
CA ASP A 53 31.73 -4.73 16.84
C ASP A 53 32.62 -4.12 15.75
N GLY A 54 33.22 -2.97 16.05
CA GLY A 54 33.79 -2.08 15.05
C GLY A 54 32.73 -1.57 14.06
N GLU A 55 32.83 -1.97 12.79
CA GLU A 55 31.85 -1.65 11.73
C GLU A 55 30.85 -2.79 11.45
N ILE A 56 30.99 -3.93 12.13
CA ILE A 56 30.14 -5.10 11.94
C ILE A 56 28.93 -4.99 12.86
N ILE A 57 27.72 -5.14 12.30
CA ILE A 57 26.50 -5.22 13.07
C ILE A 57 26.36 -6.64 13.63
N SER A 58 26.53 -6.79 14.96
CA SER A 58 26.36 -8.08 15.65
C SER A 58 24.90 -8.35 16.00
N LYS A 59 24.11 -7.29 16.26
CA LYS A 59 22.70 -7.39 16.59
C LYS A 59 21.96 -6.15 16.12
N ALA A 60 20.71 -6.33 15.66
CA ALA A 60 19.81 -5.24 15.30
C ALA A 60 18.44 -5.51 15.91
N ASP A 61 17.99 -4.63 16.80
CA ASP A 61 16.66 -4.67 17.41
C ASP A 61 15.83 -3.51 16.87
N PRO A 62 14.80 -3.77 16.05
CA PRO A 62 13.89 -2.74 15.58
C PRO A 62 12.86 -2.36 16.66
N GLU A 63 12.79 -1.08 16.99
CA GLU A 63 11.78 -0.53 17.88
C GLU A 63 10.70 0.18 17.05
N ILE A 64 9.49 -0.36 17.07
CA ILE A 64 8.31 0.18 16.37
C ILE A 64 7.41 0.94 17.34
N GLY A 65 6.42 1.67 16.79
CA GLY A 65 5.43 2.37 17.60
C GLY A 65 5.53 3.90 17.55
N TYR A 66 6.58 4.48 16.99
CA TYR A 66 6.73 5.94 16.88
C TYR A 66 5.71 6.61 15.97
N LEU A 67 5.00 5.84 15.14
CA LEU A 67 3.88 6.31 14.30
C LEU A 67 2.52 5.86 14.84
N HIS A 68 2.46 5.26 16.03
CA HIS A 68 1.20 4.87 16.65
C HIS A 68 0.42 6.10 17.10
N ARG A 69 -0.81 6.28 16.56
CA ARG A 69 -1.65 7.46 16.79
C ARG A 69 -2.94 7.14 17.53
N GLY A 70 -3.17 5.87 17.86
CA GLY A 70 -4.39 5.42 18.54
C GLY A 70 -5.65 5.55 17.70
N ASP A 71 -5.55 5.34 16.38
CA ASP A 71 -6.63 5.56 15.42
C ASP A 71 -7.88 4.72 15.75
N GLU A 72 -7.72 3.48 16.24
CA GLU A 72 -8.83 2.64 16.66
C GLU A 72 -9.60 3.26 17.85
N LYS A 73 -8.87 3.83 18.81
CA LYS A 73 -9.50 4.49 19.95
C LYS A 73 -10.18 5.80 19.58
N ILE A 74 -9.64 6.51 18.61
CA ILE A 74 -10.26 7.72 18.06
C ILE A 74 -11.55 7.33 17.32
N ALA A 75 -11.54 6.24 16.55
CA ALA A 75 -12.71 5.76 15.81
C ALA A 75 -13.91 5.46 16.71
N GLU A 76 -13.70 4.99 17.94
CA GLU A 76 -14.80 4.75 18.90
C GLU A 76 -15.62 6.00 19.25
N ASN A 77 -15.08 7.21 19.02
CA ASN A 77 -15.71 8.48 19.33
C ASN A 77 -16.15 9.27 18.10
N MET A 78 -16.21 8.62 16.92
CA MET A 78 -16.54 9.24 15.64
C MET A 78 -17.64 8.47 14.93
N THR A 79 -18.37 9.17 14.05
CA THR A 79 -19.24 8.52 13.07
C THR A 79 -18.39 7.91 11.94
N TYR A 80 -18.95 6.96 11.20
CA TYR A 80 -18.26 6.31 10.08
C TYR A 80 -17.75 7.33 9.04
N ASN A 81 -18.52 8.37 8.73
CA ASN A 81 -18.10 9.42 7.81
C ASN A 81 -16.96 10.29 8.36
N GLN A 82 -16.96 10.57 9.66
CA GLN A 82 -15.92 11.36 10.30
C GLN A 82 -14.58 10.64 10.36
N PHE A 83 -14.59 9.30 10.32
CA PHE A 83 -13.36 8.50 10.35
C PHE A 83 -12.67 8.40 8.97
N ILE A 84 -13.38 8.64 7.86
CA ILE A 84 -12.79 8.56 6.50
C ILE A 84 -11.47 9.35 6.37
N PRO A 85 -11.34 10.61 6.84
CA PRO A 85 -10.07 11.33 6.77
C PRO A 85 -8.91 10.68 7.52
N TYR A 86 -9.18 9.89 8.54
CA TYR A 86 -8.12 9.13 9.25
C TYR A 86 -7.61 7.97 8.41
N THR A 87 -8.46 7.34 7.60
CA THR A 87 -8.05 6.23 6.74
C THR A 87 -7.06 6.66 5.67
N ASP A 88 -7.11 7.89 5.17
CA ASP A 88 -6.09 8.44 4.27
C ASP A 88 -4.67 8.36 4.86
N ARG A 89 -4.55 8.40 6.18
CA ARG A 89 -3.29 8.51 6.91
C ARG A 89 -2.81 7.18 7.50
N LEU A 90 -3.48 6.07 7.22
CA LEU A 90 -3.03 4.72 7.63
C LEU A 90 -1.80 4.32 6.81
N ASP A 91 -1.98 3.81 5.62
CA ASP A 91 -0.91 3.74 4.63
C ASP A 91 -0.93 5.02 3.80
N TYR A 92 -0.23 6.04 4.26
CA TYR A 92 -0.26 7.37 3.65
C TYR A 92 0.32 7.40 2.22
N LEU A 93 0.97 6.33 1.75
CA LEU A 93 1.41 6.23 0.37
C LEU A 93 0.30 5.80 -0.60
N ALA A 94 -0.78 5.21 -0.08
CA ALA A 94 -1.91 4.73 -0.86
C ALA A 94 -3.27 5.21 -0.30
N PRO A 95 -3.47 6.52 -0.08
CA PRO A 95 -4.65 7.02 0.61
C PRO A 95 -5.97 6.66 -0.08
N LEU A 96 -6.02 6.70 -1.42
CA LEU A 96 -7.20 6.34 -2.18
C LEU A 96 -7.63 4.88 -1.96
N ALA A 97 -6.66 3.95 -1.90
CA ALA A 97 -6.95 2.54 -1.65
C ALA A 97 -7.44 2.30 -0.22
N ASN A 98 -6.88 3.02 0.76
CA ASN A 98 -7.33 2.95 2.15
C ASN A 98 -8.80 3.37 2.30
N ASN A 99 -9.18 4.48 1.66
CA ASN A 99 -10.57 4.95 1.66
C ASN A 99 -11.51 3.89 1.07
N VAL A 100 -11.11 3.26 -0.04
CA VAL A 100 -11.92 2.22 -0.69
C VAL A 100 -12.10 1.02 0.23
N ALA A 101 -11.03 0.52 0.85
CA ALA A 101 -11.08 -0.63 1.75
C ALA A 101 -12.01 -0.37 2.96
N TYR A 102 -11.88 0.81 3.57
CA TYR A 102 -12.74 1.21 4.68
C TYR A 102 -14.21 1.36 4.26
N ALA A 103 -14.47 2.04 3.14
CA ALA A 103 -15.84 2.23 2.65
C ALA A 103 -16.52 0.88 2.39
N LEU A 104 -15.81 -0.08 1.76
CA LEU A 104 -16.33 -1.43 1.51
C LEU A 104 -16.61 -2.19 2.81
N ALA A 105 -15.77 -2.05 3.83
CA ALA A 105 -16.03 -2.66 5.13
C ALA A 105 -17.34 -2.13 5.77
N VAL A 106 -17.55 -0.81 5.73
CA VAL A 106 -18.78 -0.20 6.27
C VAL A 106 -19.99 -0.53 5.40
N GLU A 107 -19.86 -0.53 4.07
CA GLU A 107 -20.92 -0.88 3.14
C GLU A 107 -21.37 -2.34 3.31
N LYS A 108 -20.43 -3.25 3.58
CA LYS A 108 -20.70 -4.65 3.92
C LYS A 108 -21.46 -4.75 5.25
N LEU A 109 -21.10 -3.96 6.28
CA LEU A 109 -21.83 -3.89 7.55
C LEU A 109 -23.27 -3.38 7.35
N LEU A 110 -23.46 -2.40 6.47
CA LEU A 110 -24.77 -1.85 6.12
C LEU A 110 -25.59 -2.74 5.17
N GLY A 111 -24.98 -3.78 4.56
CA GLY A 111 -25.63 -4.67 3.58
C GLY A 111 -25.99 -3.98 2.27
N VAL A 112 -25.12 -3.09 1.79
CA VAL A 112 -25.32 -2.31 0.55
C VAL A 112 -24.19 -2.44 -0.46
N ASP A 113 -23.19 -3.24 -0.17
CA ASP A 113 -22.02 -3.48 -1.02
C ASP A 113 -22.43 -3.96 -2.44
N ASP A 114 -23.40 -4.85 -2.55
CA ASP A 114 -23.92 -5.34 -3.84
C ASP A 114 -24.70 -4.26 -4.64
N LYS A 115 -25.21 -3.24 -3.97
CA LYS A 115 -26.06 -2.20 -4.59
C LYS A 115 -25.29 -1.04 -5.19
N LEU A 116 -23.95 -1.02 -5.02
CA LEU A 116 -23.13 0.06 -5.55
C LEU A 116 -23.25 0.18 -7.07
N PRO A 117 -23.38 1.41 -7.60
CA PRO A 117 -23.40 1.64 -9.04
C PRO A 117 -22.13 1.11 -9.72
N GLU A 118 -22.28 0.50 -10.89
CA GLU A 118 -21.16 -0.07 -11.65
C GLU A 118 -20.08 0.99 -11.95
N ARG A 119 -20.48 2.20 -12.35
CA ARG A 119 -19.54 3.30 -12.58
C ARG A 119 -18.69 3.59 -11.34
N CYS A 120 -19.28 3.61 -10.17
CA CYS A 120 -18.58 3.80 -8.90
C CYS A 120 -17.53 2.70 -8.67
N LYS A 121 -17.89 1.43 -8.91
CA LYS A 121 -16.98 0.28 -8.74
C LYS A 121 -15.75 0.40 -9.63
N PHE A 122 -15.92 0.76 -10.91
CA PHE A 122 -14.81 0.98 -11.84
C PHE A 122 -13.89 2.13 -11.39
N ILE A 123 -14.46 3.28 -10.99
CA ILE A 123 -13.67 4.42 -10.52
C ILE A 123 -12.88 4.06 -9.25
N ARG A 124 -13.48 3.29 -8.33
CA ARG A 124 -12.77 2.82 -7.13
C ARG A 124 -11.59 1.91 -7.47
N VAL A 125 -11.71 1.03 -8.47
CA VAL A 125 -10.58 0.22 -8.95
C VAL A 125 -9.51 1.10 -9.55
N ILE A 126 -9.86 2.10 -10.37
CA ILE A 126 -8.89 3.07 -10.89
C ILE A 126 -8.14 3.76 -9.75
N CYS A 127 -8.84 4.18 -8.70
CA CYS A 127 -8.23 4.79 -7.52
C CYS A 127 -7.26 3.84 -6.79
N CYS A 128 -7.63 2.57 -6.63
CA CYS A 128 -6.78 1.56 -6.00
C CYS A 128 -5.50 1.32 -6.80
N GLU A 129 -5.60 1.20 -8.13
CA GLU A 129 -4.44 0.92 -8.96
C GLU A 129 -3.53 2.15 -9.15
N LEU A 130 -4.08 3.37 -9.23
CA LEU A 130 -3.27 4.60 -9.17
C LEU A 130 -2.51 4.72 -7.85
N ALA A 131 -3.15 4.39 -6.73
CA ALA A 131 -2.52 4.36 -5.42
C ALA A 131 -1.39 3.31 -5.37
N ARG A 132 -1.60 2.13 -5.99
CA ARG A 132 -0.59 1.08 -6.07
C ARG A 132 0.63 1.52 -6.86
N VAL A 133 0.44 2.08 -8.06
CA VAL A 133 1.55 2.62 -8.87
C VAL A 133 2.30 3.71 -8.10
N SER A 134 1.59 4.66 -7.49
CA SER A 134 2.19 5.73 -6.69
C SER A 134 3.03 5.21 -5.52
N ALA A 135 2.51 4.21 -4.79
CA ALA A 135 3.20 3.62 -3.65
C ALA A 135 4.44 2.81 -4.07
N HIS A 136 4.35 2.05 -5.17
CA HIS A 136 5.48 1.29 -5.67
C HIS A 136 6.57 2.18 -6.27
N LEU A 137 6.22 3.27 -6.96
CA LEU A 137 7.20 4.26 -7.43
C LEU A 137 8.00 4.87 -6.27
N LEU A 138 7.35 5.21 -5.17
CA LEU A 138 8.05 5.69 -3.98
C LEU A 138 8.90 4.58 -3.35
N GLY A 139 8.32 3.41 -3.13
CA GLY A 139 9.02 2.29 -2.49
C GLY A 139 10.26 1.88 -3.27
N LEU A 140 10.16 1.82 -4.60
CA LEU A 140 11.27 1.54 -5.51
C LEU A 140 12.34 2.64 -5.46
N GLY A 141 11.92 3.90 -5.56
CA GLY A 141 12.83 5.04 -5.52
C GLY A 141 13.60 5.13 -4.21
N ALA A 142 12.91 4.99 -3.07
CA ALA A 142 13.52 5.00 -1.74
C ALA A 142 14.49 3.81 -1.56
N PHE A 143 14.11 2.62 -1.96
CA PHE A 143 14.96 1.44 -1.91
C PHE A 143 16.21 1.58 -2.79
N ALA A 144 16.05 2.13 -4.00
CA ALA A 144 17.18 2.42 -4.89
C ALA A 144 18.14 3.46 -4.27
N MET A 145 17.60 4.49 -3.62
CA MET A 145 18.38 5.50 -2.91
C MET A 145 19.18 4.88 -1.76
N ASP A 146 18.57 4.01 -0.96
CA ASP A 146 19.22 3.34 0.17
C ASP A 146 20.40 2.46 -0.27
N VAL A 147 20.30 1.85 -1.45
CA VAL A 147 21.40 1.07 -2.06
C VAL A 147 22.34 1.93 -2.92
N GLY A 148 22.19 3.25 -2.94
CA GLY A 148 23.11 4.21 -3.55
C GLY A 148 22.73 4.72 -4.93
N ALA A 149 21.53 4.41 -5.47
CA ALA A 149 21.05 4.85 -6.78
C ALA A 149 20.08 6.04 -6.68
N LEU A 150 20.53 7.20 -6.17
CA LEU A 150 19.73 8.41 -5.96
C LEU A 150 19.01 8.89 -7.23
N THR A 151 19.62 8.76 -8.41
CA THR A 151 19.04 9.24 -9.65
C THR A 151 17.69 8.57 -9.95
N VAL A 152 17.54 7.29 -9.65
CA VAL A 152 16.28 6.55 -9.84
C VAL A 152 15.17 7.13 -8.98
N PHE A 153 15.48 7.53 -7.75
CA PHE A 153 14.53 8.21 -6.87
C PHE A 153 13.95 9.48 -7.52
N LEU A 154 14.80 10.31 -8.14
CA LEU A 154 14.34 11.53 -8.80
C LEU A 154 13.45 11.24 -10.01
N HIS A 155 13.78 10.23 -10.82
CA HIS A 155 12.95 9.80 -11.94
C HIS A 155 11.58 9.28 -11.48
N THR A 156 11.54 8.39 -10.49
CA THR A 156 10.28 7.84 -9.98
C THR A 156 9.39 8.90 -9.35
N PHE A 157 9.97 9.90 -8.68
CA PHE A 157 9.21 11.01 -8.11
C PHE A 157 8.64 11.96 -9.18
N ASN A 158 9.32 12.14 -10.30
CA ASN A 158 8.77 12.90 -11.42
C ASN A 158 7.47 12.27 -11.95
N GLU A 159 7.43 10.96 -12.09
CA GLU A 159 6.21 10.26 -12.52
C GLU A 159 5.11 10.31 -11.43
N ARG A 160 5.52 10.25 -10.19
CA ARG A 160 4.60 10.37 -9.05
C ARG A 160 3.93 11.75 -8.99
N GLU A 161 4.62 12.82 -9.38
CA GLU A 161 4.04 14.16 -9.53
C GLU A 161 2.89 14.20 -10.57
N LYS A 162 3.01 13.46 -11.65
CA LYS A 162 1.92 13.35 -12.64
C LYS A 162 0.68 12.67 -12.05
N ILE A 163 0.86 11.63 -11.21
CA ILE A 163 -0.25 11.01 -10.48
C ILE A 163 -0.92 12.02 -9.56
N TYR A 164 -0.16 12.84 -8.85
CA TYR A 164 -0.72 13.87 -7.98
C TYR A 164 -1.52 14.92 -8.74
N ASN A 165 -1.12 15.29 -9.94
CA ASN A 165 -1.90 16.20 -10.79
C ASN A 165 -3.25 15.58 -11.19
N LEU A 166 -3.28 14.28 -11.53
CA LEU A 166 -4.51 13.55 -11.80
C LEU A 166 -5.41 13.47 -10.56
N ILE A 167 -4.84 13.19 -9.40
CA ILE A 167 -5.57 13.13 -8.13
C ILE A 167 -6.11 14.52 -7.74
N GLU A 168 -5.33 15.57 -7.90
CA GLU A 168 -5.74 16.94 -7.62
C GLU A 168 -6.89 17.39 -8.51
N ALA A 169 -6.83 17.10 -9.81
CA ALA A 169 -7.94 17.36 -10.74
C ALA A 169 -9.21 16.61 -10.32
N LEU A 170 -9.08 15.36 -9.84
CA LEU A 170 -10.20 14.53 -9.42
C LEU A 170 -10.79 14.94 -8.07
N THR A 171 -9.95 15.26 -7.09
CA THR A 171 -10.37 15.38 -5.69
C THR A 171 -10.25 16.80 -5.13
N GLY A 172 -9.42 17.63 -5.72
CA GLY A 172 -9.06 18.94 -5.22
C GLY A 172 -7.91 18.93 -4.20
N ALA A 173 -7.36 17.76 -3.91
CA ALA A 173 -6.21 17.58 -2.99
C ALA A 173 -5.18 16.64 -3.62
N ARG A 174 -3.91 16.92 -3.39
CA ARG A 174 -2.80 16.15 -3.98
C ARG A 174 -2.55 14.82 -3.29
N PHE A 175 -2.82 14.73 -2.01
CA PHE A 175 -2.38 13.61 -1.17
C PHE A 175 -3.49 13.01 -0.31
N THR A 176 -4.02 13.71 0.68
CA THR A 176 -5.12 13.24 1.55
C THR A 176 -6.44 13.69 0.95
N THR A 177 -7.17 12.77 0.34
CA THR A 177 -8.22 13.10 -0.62
C THR A 177 -9.63 12.91 -0.09
N THR A 178 -9.84 11.96 0.82
CA THR A 178 -11.18 11.57 1.30
C THR A 178 -12.22 11.43 0.17
N TYR A 179 -11.77 10.86 -0.97
CA TYR A 179 -12.56 10.84 -2.22
C TYR A 179 -13.67 9.80 -2.19
N THR A 180 -13.34 8.56 -1.76
CA THR A 180 -14.34 7.51 -1.61
C THR A 180 -15.17 7.75 -0.36
N ARG A 181 -16.47 7.68 -0.52
CA ARG A 181 -17.47 7.85 0.53
C ARG A 181 -18.28 6.56 0.69
N ILE A 182 -18.89 6.38 1.84
CA ILE A 182 -19.82 5.27 2.07
C ILE A 182 -21.03 5.45 1.13
N GLY A 183 -21.28 4.41 0.31
CA GLY A 183 -22.34 4.43 -0.70
C GLY A 183 -21.98 5.11 -2.03
N GLY A 184 -20.69 5.51 -2.23
CA GLY A 184 -20.30 6.12 -3.49
C GLY A 184 -18.99 6.89 -3.47
N LEU A 185 -18.97 8.02 -4.17
CA LEU A 185 -17.83 8.92 -4.33
C LEU A 185 -18.23 10.36 -3.98
N SER A 186 -17.26 11.21 -3.66
CA SER A 186 -17.51 12.63 -3.37
C SER A 186 -17.98 13.39 -4.59
N ARG A 187 -17.50 13.05 -5.77
CA ARG A 187 -17.86 13.62 -7.08
C ARG A 187 -17.55 12.64 -8.20
N ASP A 188 -18.15 12.82 -9.37
CA ASP A 188 -17.82 12.08 -10.59
C ASP A 188 -16.50 12.57 -11.20
N LEU A 189 -15.98 11.84 -12.19
CA LEU A 189 -14.80 12.21 -12.95
C LEU A 189 -14.99 13.53 -13.67
N PRO A 190 -14.00 14.44 -13.64
CA PRO A 190 -14.02 15.65 -14.45
C PRO A 190 -14.02 15.34 -15.95
N GLU A 191 -14.54 16.27 -16.77
CA GLU A 191 -14.47 16.15 -18.22
C GLU A 191 -13.01 16.13 -18.69
N GLY A 192 -12.68 15.21 -19.61
CA GLY A 192 -11.32 15.03 -20.14
C GLY A 192 -10.35 14.27 -19.21
N TRP A 193 -10.76 13.90 -18.00
CA TRP A 193 -9.87 13.23 -17.04
C TRP A 193 -9.45 11.83 -17.49
N THR A 194 -10.31 11.09 -18.16
CA THR A 194 -10.01 9.75 -18.68
C THR A 194 -8.98 9.77 -19.79
N GLU A 195 -8.98 10.82 -20.61
CA GLU A 195 -7.98 11.07 -21.66
C GLU A 195 -6.60 11.38 -21.07
N GLU A 196 -6.57 12.21 -20.01
CA GLU A 196 -5.34 12.48 -19.26
C GLU A 196 -4.80 11.23 -18.58
N LEU A 197 -5.67 10.42 -17.99
CA LEU A 197 -5.28 9.13 -17.40
C LEU A 197 -4.70 8.19 -18.48
N SER A 198 -5.34 8.10 -19.65
CA SER A 198 -4.84 7.27 -20.77
C SER A 198 -3.49 7.74 -21.34
N LYS A 199 -3.21 9.03 -21.24
CA LYS A 199 -1.88 9.57 -21.59
C LYS A 199 -0.86 9.18 -20.52
N PHE A 200 -1.24 9.33 -19.25
CA PHE A 200 -0.38 8.96 -18.12
C PHE A 200 0.00 7.47 -18.13
N THR A 201 -0.93 6.54 -18.44
CA THR A 201 -0.63 5.09 -18.47
C THR A 201 0.48 4.76 -19.47
N LYS A 202 0.56 5.47 -20.58
CA LYS A 202 1.65 5.31 -21.57
C LYS A 202 2.98 5.86 -21.04
N GLU A 203 2.95 7.07 -20.48
CA GLU A 203 4.15 7.71 -19.95
C GLU A 203 4.75 6.93 -18.78
N VAL A 204 3.92 6.46 -17.85
CA VAL A 204 4.41 5.67 -16.71
C VAL A 204 4.93 4.30 -17.13
N SER A 205 4.38 3.69 -18.18
CA SER A 205 4.93 2.45 -18.74
C SER A 205 6.35 2.64 -19.26
N GLU A 206 6.61 3.73 -19.97
CA GLU A 206 7.96 4.07 -20.45
C GLU A 206 8.93 4.29 -19.28
N ALA A 207 8.48 4.99 -18.24
CA ALA A 207 9.27 5.25 -17.03
C ALA A 207 9.59 3.98 -16.23
N ILE A 208 8.64 3.04 -16.14
CA ILE A 208 8.86 1.72 -15.52
C ILE A 208 9.95 0.95 -16.29
N GLU A 209 9.89 0.93 -17.61
CA GLU A 209 10.91 0.28 -18.44
C GLU A 209 12.29 0.97 -18.34
N GLU A 210 12.33 2.27 -18.16
CA GLU A 210 13.57 3.01 -17.93
C GLU A 210 14.17 2.66 -16.56
N ALA A 211 13.36 2.65 -15.49
CA ALA A 211 13.79 2.23 -14.15
C ALA A 211 14.28 0.77 -14.15
N ASP A 212 13.61 -0.12 -14.86
CA ASP A 212 14.03 -1.52 -15.04
C ASP A 212 15.42 -1.63 -15.66
N LYS A 213 15.69 -0.88 -16.74
CA LYS A 213 17.01 -0.85 -17.40
C LYS A 213 18.13 -0.33 -16.50
N LEU A 214 17.81 0.63 -15.63
CA LEU A 214 18.79 1.24 -14.72
C LEU A 214 19.15 0.34 -13.53
N LEU A 215 18.20 -0.42 -13.01
CA LEU A 215 18.36 -1.17 -11.75
C LEU A 215 18.53 -2.68 -11.96
N THR A 216 17.64 -3.33 -12.72
CA THR A 216 17.51 -4.79 -12.75
C THR A 216 18.78 -5.50 -13.18
N ARG A 217 19.54 -4.92 -14.12
CA ARG A 217 20.80 -5.49 -14.58
C ARG A 217 22.04 -4.83 -13.99
N ASN A 218 21.87 -3.94 -13.03
CA ASN A 218 22.99 -3.27 -12.38
C ASN A 218 23.68 -4.22 -11.41
N LYS A 219 24.96 -4.49 -11.63
CA LYS A 219 25.72 -5.44 -10.81
C LYS A 219 25.76 -5.03 -9.35
N ILE A 220 25.95 -3.76 -9.04
CA ILE A 220 26.00 -3.27 -7.65
C ILE A 220 24.64 -3.48 -6.97
N PHE A 221 23.54 -3.23 -7.67
CA PHE A 221 22.19 -3.45 -7.15
C PHE A 221 21.94 -4.94 -6.88
N ILE A 222 22.32 -5.81 -7.83
CA ILE A 222 22.18 -7.27 -7.69
C ILE A 222 23.02 -7.76 -6.50
N ASP A 223 24.28 -7.36 -6.41
CA ASP A 223 25.20 -7.81 -5.33
C ASP A 223 24.70 -7.36 -3.93
N ARG A 224 23.95 -6.26 -3.84
CA ARG A 224 23.39 -5.75 -2.57
C ARG A 224 22.02 -6.30 -2.21
N THR A 225 21.31 -6.92 -3.13
CA THR A 225 19.91 -7.32 -2.93
C THR A 225 19.66 -8.81 -3.09
N LYS A 226 20.43 -9.49 -3.96
CA LYS A 226 20.26 -10.92 -4.22
C LYS A 226 20.83 -11.76 -3.07
N GLY A 227 20.01 -12.68 -2.57
CA GLY A 227 20.36 -13.50 -1.42
C GLY A 227 20.36 -12.77 -0.08
N VAL A 228 19.91 -11.50 -0.04
CA VAL A 228 19.80 -10.69 1.18
C VAL A 228 18.36 -10.69 1.68
N GLY A 229 18.17 -10.92 2.99
CA GLY A 229 16.85 -10.90 3.62
C GLY A 229 15.94 -11.97 3.06
N VAL A 230 16.46 -13.16 2.84
CA VAL A 230 15.69 -14.32 2.37
C VAL A 230 14.67 -14.72 3.43
N ILE A 231 13.42 -14.83 3.03
CA ILE A 231 12.32 -15.34 3.84
C ILE A 231 11.79 -16.58 3.12
N THR A 232 11.85 -17.70 3.77
CA THR A 232 11.35 -18.97 3.22
C THR A 232 9.84 -18.96 3.14
N ARG A 233 9.28 -19.87 2.33
CA ARG A 233 7.82 -20.04 2.21
C ARG A 233 7.16 -20.34 3.56
N GLU A 234 7.78 -21.18 4.37
CA GLU A 234 7.27 -21.57 5.68
C GLU A 234 7.28 -20.40 6.65
N GLU A 235 8.40 -19.67 6.73
CA GLU A 235 8.51 -18.47 7.54
C GLU A 235 7.51 -17.38 7.11
N ALA A 236 7.30 -17.19 5.81
CA ALA A 236 6.36 -16.22 5.30
C ALA A 236 4.91 -16.51 5.74
N ILE A 237 4.53 -17.79 5.80
CA ILE A 237 3.21 -18.22 6.30
C ILE A 237 3.15 -18.07 7.83
N ASP A 238 4.16 -18.49 8.56
CA ASP A 238 4.21 -18.44 10.03
C ASP A 238 4.15 -16.98 10.55
N PHE A 239 4.80 -16.05 9.84
CA PHE A 239 4.73 -14.62 10.15
C PHE A 239 3.45 -13.95 9.66
N GLY A 240 2.59 -14.64 8.92
CA GLY A 240 1.37 -14.07 8.36
C GLY A 240 1.64 -12.95 7.35
N LEU A 241 2.70 -13.07 6.55
CA LEU A 241 3.03 -12.07 5.53
C LEU A 241 1.97 -12.03 4.45
N THR A 242 1.77 -10.87 3.86
CA THR A 242 0.85 -10.62 2.75
C THR A 242 1.49 -9.76 1.67
N GLY A 243 0.85 -9.67 0.50
CA GLY A 243 1.27 -8.82 -0.60
C GLY A 243 2.62 -9.19 -1.23
N PRO A 244 3.39 -8.21 -1.70
CA PRO A 244 4.67 -8.45 -2.38
C PRO A 244 5.68 -9.23 -1.54
N ASN A 245 5.62 -9.12 -0.21
CA ASN A 245 6.53 -9.84 0.68
C ASN A 245 6.21 -11.35 0.72
N LEU A 246 4.93 -11.71 0.75
CA LEU A 246 4.48 -13.10 0.66
C LEU A 246 4.77 -13.69 -0.73
N ARG A 247 4.44 -12.93 -1.77
CA ARG A 247 4.66 -13.37 -3.17
C ARG A 247 6.13 -13.57 -3.49
N GLY A 248 7.04 -12.81 -2.84
CA GLY A 248 8.50 -13.04 -2.90
C GLY A 248 8.92 -14.45 -2.52
N SER A 249 8.24 -15.06 -1.56
CA SER A 249 8.53 -16.39 -1.03
C SER A 249 7.80 -17.53 -1.77
N ASN A 250 7.57 -17.39 -3.07
CA ASN A 250 6.95 -18.38 -3.95
C ASN A 250 5.53 -18.80 -3.51
N ILE A 251 4.70 -17.83 -3.17
CA ILE A 251 3.28 -18.04 -2.83
C ILE A 251 2.44 -17.13 -3.74
N GLU A 252 1.69 -17.75 -4.64
CA GLU A 252 0.77 -17.07 -5.54
C GLU A 252 -0.54 -16.75 -4.79
N TYR A 253 -0.55 -15.66 -4.03
CA TYR A 253 -1.73 -15.20 -3.31
C TYR A 253 -1.96 -13.71 -3.49
N ASP A 254 -3.16 -13.35 -3.93
CA ASP A 254 -3.60 -11.96 -4.09
C ASP A 254 -5.11 -11.90 -3.84
N LEU A 255 -5.52 -11.01 -2.94
CA LEU A 255 -6.93 -10.87 -2.56
C LEU A 255 -7.82 -10.43 -3.73
N ARG A 256 -7.28 -9.73 -4.72
CA ARG A 256 -8.02 -9.33 -5.92
C ARG A 256 -8.49 -10.53 -6.76
N LYS A 257 -7.82 -11.69 -6.63
CA LYS A 257 -8.20 -12.95 -7.30
C LYS A 257 -8.77 -14.00 -6.34
N ALA A 258 -8.22 -14.11 -5.13
CA ALA A 258 -8.69 -15.09 -4.15
C ALA A 258 -10.06 -14.73 -3.58
N HIS A 259 -10.31 -13.46 -3.35
CA HIS A 259 -11.56 -12.90 -2.85
C HIS A 259 -11.93 -11.63 -3.62
N PRO A 260 -12.34 -11.75 -4.89
CA PRO A 260 -12.60 -10.60 -5.75
C PRO A 260 -13.59 -9.62 -5.14
N TYR A 261 -13.28 -8.36 -5.22
CA TYR A 261 -14.15 -7.25 -4.80
C TYR A 261 -14.26 -6.20 -5.90
N LEU A 262 -15.29 -5.37 -5.86
CA LEU A 262 -15.63 -4.40 -6.90
C LEU A 262 -15.80 -5.07 -8.27
N VAL A 263 -14.90 -4.82 -9.22
CA VAL A 263 -14.93 -5.38 -10.58
C VAL A 263 -13.63 -6.12 -10.95
N TYR A 264 -12.81 -6.52 -9.97
CA TYR A 264 -11.56 -7.23 -10.26
C TYR A 264 -11.77 -8.59 -10.94
N ASP A 265 -12.92 -9.23 -10.73
CA ASP A 265 -13.35 -10.47 -11.41
C ASP A 265 -13.54 -10.31 -12.92
N GLN A 266 -13.80 -9.08 -13.39
CA GLN A 266 -14.00 -8.75 -14.81
C GLN A 266 -12.72 -8.30 -15.53
N LEU A 267 -11.60 -8.21 -14.80
CA LEU A 267 -10.34 -7.68 -15.28
C LEU A 267 -9.29 -8.78 -15.42
N ASP A 268 -8.53 -8.68 -16.50
CA ASP A 268 -7.48 -9.63 -16.83
C ASP A 268 -6.12 -9.06 -16.38
N PHE A 269 -5.48 -9.74 -15.43
CA PHE A 269 -4.14 -9.42 -14.93
C PHE A 269 -3.50 -10.67 -14.33
N ASP A 270 -2.18 -10.69 -14.25
CA ASP A 270 -1.41 -11.78 -13.71
C ASP A 270 -0.90 -11.44 -12.30
N ILE A 271 -0.69 -12.46 -11.47
CA ILE A 271 -0.11 -12.29 -10.13
C ILE A 271 1.37 -12.60 -10.23
N PRO A 272 2.27 -11.61 -10.09
CA PRO A 272 3.71 -11.87 -10.06
C PRO A 272 4.11 -12.52 -8.74
N TYR A 273 5.00 -13.51 -8.79
CA TYR A 273 5.60 -14.15 -7.64
C TYR A 273 7.08 -14.45 -7.89
N GLY A 274 7.87 -14.49 -6.82
CA GLY A 274 9.30 -14.79 -6.84
C GLY A 274 9.58 -16.26 -6.52
N GLU A 275 10.84 -16.63 -6.49
CA GLU A 275 11.27 -18.00 -6.22
C GLU A 275 12.07 -18.12 -4.92
N VAL A 276 12.94 -17.13 -4.63
CA VAL A 276 13.95 -17.19 -3.56
C VAL A 276 13.48 -16.53 -2.27
N GLY A 277 12.62 -15.50 -2.37
CA GLY A 277 12.14 -14.76 -1.21
C GLY A 277 13.13 -13.70 -0.70
N ASP A 278 14.06 -13.24 -1.52
CA ASP A 278 15.04 -12.22 -1.17
C ASP A 278 14.58 -10.78 -1.49
N CYS A 279 15.41 -9.80 -1.18
CA CYS A 279 15.13 -8.41 -1.50
C CYS A 279 15.01 -8.15 -3.00
N TYR A 280 15.75 -8.90 -3.83
CA TYR A 280 15.72 -8.77 -5.27
C TYR A 280 14.39 -9.27 -5.86
N ASP A 281 13.89 -10.41 -5.40
CA ASP A 281 12.58 -10.93 -5.83
C ASP A 281 11.46 -9.97 -5.45
N ARG A 282 11.47 -9.44 -4.23
CA ARG A 282 10.47 -8.43 -3.79
C ARG A 282 10.52 -7.15 -4.64
N TYR A 283 11.70 -6.77 -5.11
CA TYR A 283 11.86 -5.67 -6.06
C TYR A 283 11.23 -6.00 -7.41
N LEU A 284 11.54 -7.17 -7.99
CA LEU A 284 11.01 -7.60 -9.28
C LEU A 284 9.48 -7.71 -9.27
N ILE A 285 8.91 -8.22 -8.19
CA ILE A 285 7.46 -8.29 -8.01
C ILE A 285 6.82 -6.90 -8.06
N ARG A 286 7.37 -5.92 -7.34
CA ARG A 286 6.83 -4.55 -7.37
C ARG A 286 6.92 -3.92 -8.74
N MET A 287 7.98 -4.20 -9.49
CA MET A 287 8.11 -3.75 -10.89
C MET A 287 7.00 -4.36 -11.75
N GLU A 288 6.77 -5.66 -11.63
CA GLU A 288 5.73 -6.34 -12.40
C GLU A 288 4.32 -5.94 -11.96
N GLU A 289 4.08 -5.75 -10.67
CA GLU A 289 2.81 -5.23 -10.17
C GLU A 289 2.45 -3.87 -10.76
N MET A 290 3.42 -2.97 -10.97
CA MET A 290 3.17 -1.70 -11.65
C MET A 290 2.73 -1.92 -13.10
N ARG A 291 3.35 -2.86 -13.83
CA ARG A 291 2.93 -3.21 -15.20
C ARG A 291 1.51 -3.76 -15.22
N GLN A 292 1.18 -4.66 -14.30
CA GLN A 292 -0.16 -5.22 -14.18
C GLN A 292 -1.19 -4.15 -13.77
N SER A 293 -0.82 -3.21 -12.90
CA SER A 293 -1.69 -2.09 -12.54
C SER A 293 -2.00 -1.19 -13.74
N VAL A 294 -1.02 -0.91 -14.59
CA VAL A 294 -1.25 -0.15 -15.84
C VAL A 294 -2.20 -0.92 -16.76
N ARG A 295 -2.01 -2.24 -16.90
CA ARG A 295 -2.92 -3.10 -17.68
C ARG A 295 -4.36 -3.06 -17.15
N ILE A 296 -4.54 -3.04 -15.83
CA ILE A 296 -5.84 -2.89 -15.19
C ILE A 296 -6.44 -1.51 -15.48
N LEU A 297 -5.65 -0.44 -15.36
CA LEU A 297 -6.11 0.93 -15.62
C LEU A 297 -6.61 1.09 -17.07
N ASP A 298 -5.88 0.58 -18.05
CA ASP A 298 -6.27 0.63 -19.46
C ASP A 298 -7.60 -0.14 -19.71
N GLN A 299 -7.79 -1.28 -19.07
CA GLN A 299 -9.05 -2.02 -19.14
C GLN A 299 -10.21 -1.27 -18.48
N CYS A 300 -9.96 -0.64 -17.33
CA CYS A 300 -10.97 0.14 -16.64
C CYS A 300 -11.39 1.37 -17.45
N ILE A 301 -10.46 2.07 -18.10
CA ILE A 301 -10.77 3.19 -19.01
C ILE A 301 -11.64 2.71 -20.17
N ALA A 302 -11.28 1.59 -20.79
CA ALA A 302 -12.02 1.05 -21.95
C ALA A 302 -13.43 0.54 -21.60
N LYS A 303 -13.62 0.03 -20.37
CA LYS A 303 -14.88 -0.57 -19.91
C LYS A 303 -15.74 0.38 -19.06
N LEU A 304 -15.29 1.61 -18.79
CA LEU A 304 -15.95 2.52 -17.85
C LEU A 304 -17.39 2.84 -18.30
N PRO A 305 -18.42 2.41 -17.55
CA PRO A 305 -19.80 2.65 -17.92
C PRO A 305 -20.22 4.09 -17.58
N ASN A 306 -21.26 4.57 -18.27
CA ASN A 306 -21.96 5.79 -17.86
C ASN A 306 -22.98 5.45 -16.75
N GLY A 307 -23.28 6.42 -15.89
CA GLY A 307 -24.28 6.25 -14.85
C GLY A 307 -23.97 7.04 -13.58
N PRO A 308 -24.77 6.84 -12.53
CA PRO A 308 -24.54 7.48 -11.24
C PRO A 308 -23.27 6.94 -10.56
N VAL A 309 -22.68 7.74 -9.69
CA VAL A 309 -21.52 7.35 -8.87
C VAL A 309 -21.90 7.13 -7.40
N ASN A 310 -23.14 7.45 -7.02
CA ASN A 310 -23.63 7.30 -5.66
C ASN A 310 -24.91 6.48 -5.64
N LEU A 311 -25.15 5.75 -4.54
CA LEU A 311 -26.42 5.10 -4.27
C LEU A 311 -27.56 6.14 -4.18
N ASP A 312 -28.73 5.79 -4.69
CA ASP A 312 -29.95 6.60 -4.53
C ASP A 312 -30.70 6.13 -3.24
N ASP A 313 -30.05 6.29 -2.10
CA ASP A 313 -30.61 5.99 -0.79
C ASP A 313 -30.23 7.11 0.19
N GLY A 314 -31.21 7.96 0.51
CA GLY A 314 -31.03 9.12 1.40
C GLY A 314 -30.66 8.77 2.84
N LYS A 315 -30.74 7.49 3.25
CA LYS A 315 -30.31 7.02 4.58
C LYS A 315 -28.80 6.78 4.67
N ILE A 316 -28.15 6.59 3.51
CA ILE A 316 -26.73 6.23 3.42
C ILE A 316 -25.90 7.35 2.82
N VAL A 317 -26.39 7.91 1.71
CA VAL A 317 -25.75 9.00 0.96
C VAL A 317 -26.55 10.28 1.14
N MET A 318 -25.83 11.39 1.31
CA MET A 318 -26.51 12.70 1.43
C MET A 318 -27.37 12.99 0.20
N PRO A 319 -28.66 13.28 0.40
CA PRO A 319 -29.56 13.62 -0.70
C PRO A 319 -29.14 14.88 -1.42
N HIS A 320 -29.46 14.95 -2.71
CA HIS A 320 -29.18 16.14 -3.52
C HIS A 320 -29.95 17.37 -2.97
N LYS A 321 -29.28 18.52 -2.92
CA LYS A 321 -29.82 19.78 -2.35
C LYS A 321 -31.22 20.10 -2.80
N GLN A 322 -31.54 19.87 -4.09
CA GLN A 322 -32.91 20.17 -4.61
C GLN A 322 -33.95 19.22 -4.01
N LYS A 323 -33.64 17.92 -3.82
CA LYS A 323 -34.52 16.95 -3.15
C LYS A 323 -34.77 17.37 -1.70
N VAL A 324 -33.72 17.77 -0.99
CA VAL A 324 -33.80 18.25 0.41
C VAL A 324 -34.71 19.46 0.56
N LEU A 325 -34.72 20.39 -0.42
CA LEU A 325 -35.57 21.60 -0.40
C LEU A 325 -37.01 21.34 -0.82
N SER A 326 -37.32 20.21 -1.45
CA SER A 326 -38.63 19.88 -1.99
C SER A 326 -39.33 18.70 -1.34
N SER A 327 -38.60 17.86 -0.59
CA SER A 327 -39.15 16.66 0.06
C SER A 327 -38.84 16.68 1.57
N MET A 328 -39.88 16.51 2.38
CA MET A 328 -39.72 16.45 3.83
C MET A 328 -38.91 15.22 4.27
N GLU A 329 -39.08 14.10 3.62
CA GLU A 329 -38.37 12.87 3.90
C GLU A 329 -36.87 13.04 3.69
N GLU A 330 -36.46 13.62 2.57
CA GLU A 330 -35.05 13.86 2.26
C GLU A 330 -34.40 14.91 3.18
N LEU A 331 -35.19 15.89 3.63
CA LEU A 331 -34.74 16.82 4.67
C LEU A 331 -34.43 16.10 6.00
N ILE A 332 -35.31 15.17 6.40
CA ILE A 332 -35.11 14.36 7.61
C ILE A 332 -33.87 13.47 7.44
N HIS A 333 -33.71 12.79 6.31
CA HIS A 333 -32.53 11.96 6.04
C HIS A 333 -31.24 12.77 6.10
N GLN A 334 -31.20 13.95 5.49
CA GLN A 334 -30.05 14.84 5.59
C GLN A 334 -29.75 15.24 7.04
N PHE A 335 -30.77 15.63 7.81
CA PHE A 335 -30.59 16.01 9.20
C PHE A 335 -30.00 14.87 10.01
N MET A 336 -30.53 13.65 9.85
CA MET A 336 -30.04 12.46 10.56
C MET A 336 -28.59 12.12 10.18
N LEU A 337 -28.27 12.13 8.88
CA LEU A 337 -26.89 11.84 8.42
C LEU A 337 -25.87 12.87 8.93
N VAL A 338 -26.25 14.15 9.01
CA VAL A 338 -25.35 15.21 9.48
C VAL A 338 -25.15 15.13 11.00
N THR A 339 -26.21 14.84 11.77
CA THR A 339 -26.15 14.87 13.24
C THR A 339 -25.72 13.55 13.87
N GLN A 340 -26.12 12.42 13.30
CA GLN A 340 -25.90 11.09 13.85
C GLN A 340 -25.01 10.19 12.99
N GLY A 341 -24.88 10.49 11.69
CA GLY A 341 -24.20 9.62 10.74
C GLY A 341 -25.11 8.49 10.24
N GLN A 342 -24.48 7.48 9.59
CA GLN A 342 -25.17 6.27 9.15
C GLN A 342 -25.53 5.42 10.38
N ASN A 343 -26.77 4.97 10.42
CA ASN A 343 -27.24 4.05 11.45
C ASN A 343 -26.91 2.61 11.03
N ALA A 344 -25.87 2.05 11.62
CA ALA A 344 -25.45 0.69 11.33
C ALA A 344 -26.15 -0.34 12.23
N PRO A 345 -26.51 -1.53 11.72
CA PRO A 345 -27.04 -2.61 12.54
C PRO A 345 -26.00 -3.09 13.55
N ALA A 346 -26.46 -3.69 14.66
CA ALA A 346 -25.58 -4.40 15.58
C ALA A 346 -24.98 -5.62 14.86
N GLY A 347 -23.67 -5.79 14.98
CA GLY A 347 -22.95 -6.89 14.34
C GLY A 347 -21.48 -6.60 14.18
N GLU A 348 -20.80 -7.53 13.55
CA GLU A 348 -19.39 -7.43 13.26
C GLU A 348 -19.11 -7.82 11.81
N VAL A 349 -18.10 -7.21 11.21
CA VAL A 349 -17.67 -7.50 9.85
C VAL A 349 -16.17 -7.37 9.74
N TYR A 350 -15.58 -8.24 8.94
CA TYR A 350 -14.22 -8.10 8.46
C TYR A 350 -14.23 -7.94 6.94
N PHE A 351 -13.39 -7.02 6.46
CA PHE A 351 -13.13 -6.83 5.04
C PHE A 351 -11.65 -6.54 4.84
N GLY A 352 -10.98 -7.35 4.01
CA GLY A 352 -9.61 -7.17 3.59
C GLY A 352 -9.53 -6.76 2.12
N ALA A 353 -8.69 -5.79 1.82
CA ALA A 353 -8.37 -5.35 0.46
C ALA A 353 -6.88 -5.50 0.18
N GLU A 354 -6.52 -5.75 -1.06
CA GLU A 354 -5.12 -5.83 -1.49
C GLU A 354 -4.55 -4.42 -1.69
N ASN A 355 -3.80 -3.94 -0.72
CA ASN A 355 -3.06 -2.69 -0.79
C ASN A 355 -1.64 -2.91 -1.36
N PRO A 356 -0.91 -1.86 -1.75
CA PRO A 356 0.44 -1.98 -2.32
C PRO A 356 1.45 -2.72 -1.44
N LYS A 357 1.27 -2.69 -0.12
CA LYS A 357 2.15 -3.34 0.85
C LYS A 357 1.65 -4.69 1.34
N GLY A 358 0.44 -5.08 0.94
CA GLY A 358 -0.22 -6.31 1.33
C GLY A 358 -1.66 -6.08 1.74
N GLU A 359 -2.23 -7.00 2.49
CA GLU A 359 -3.60 -6.89 2.96
C GLU A 359 -3.79 -5.72 3.92
N LEU A 360 -4.78 -4.87 3.63
CA LEU A 360 -5.33 -3.89 4.56
C LEU A 360 -6.71 -4.37 4.99
N GLY A 361 -6.81 -4.86 6.23
CA GLY A 361 -8.03 -5.38 6.80
C GLY A 361 -8.69 -4.38 7.75
N PHE A 362 -10.02 -4.26 7.64
CA PHE A 362 -10.85 -3.54 8.60
C PHE A 362 -11.80 -4.51 9.29
N TYR A 363 -11.63 -4.66 10.60
CA TYR A 363 -12.59 -5.31 11.46
C TYR A 363 -13.45 -4.25 12.16
N ILE A 364 -14.74 -4.29 11.93
CA ILE A 364 -15.67 -3.31 12.47
C ILE A 364 -16.68 -4.05 13.36
N PHE A 365 -16.76 -3.59 14.61
CA PHE A 365 -17.77 -4.03 15.56
C PHE A 365 -18.76 -2.90 15.83
N SER A 366 -20.03 -3.12 15.52
CA SER A 366 -21.13 -2.16 15.75
C SER A 366 -22.04 -2.65 16.87
N LYS A 367 -22.36 -1.77 17.80
CA LYS A 367 -23.34 -2.03 18.87
C LYS A 367 -24.79 -1.78 18.41
N GLY A 368 -24.96 -1.20 17.21
CA GLY A 368 -26.24 -0.73 16.72
C GLY A 368 -26.56 0.69 17.23
N GLY A 369 -27.27 1.49 16.43
CA GLY A 369 -27.69 2.84 16.79
C GLY A 369 -27.21 3.93 15.85
#